data_9d9520372ed7b0a57f0aa5dacd9c0d18
#
_entry.id   9d9520372ed7b0a57f0aa5dacd9c0d18
#
_cell.length_a   1.000
_cell.length_b   1.000
_cell.length_c   1.000
_cell.angle_alpha   90.00
_cell.angle_beta   90.00
_cell.angle_gamma   90.00
#
_symmetry.space_group_name_H-M   'P 1'
#
loop_
_entity.id
_entity.type
_entity.pdbx_description
1 polymer ?
#
loop_
_entity_poly.entity_id
_entity_poly.type
_entity_poly.pdbx_seq_one_letter_code
_entity_poly.pdbx_strand_id
1 'polypeptide(L)'
;FQFRITRNSDLYVDDEEVTDLRQALKGELSQRNYGDAVRIETHKEISSFCMNYLLTEFKLGKEDCYLVNGPVNLGRLITLPDCVAKPNLKFKFFSPKYPEYLKEGRLLFDYLKQEDILLHYPYECFDVVAEFINNAAEDKDVVAIFQTIYRTGSTSGLMRSLINAVNKGKEVTVILELMARFDEETNINWASKLEEIGAH
;
A
#
# COMPACT_ATOMS: atom_id res chain seq x y z
N PHE A 1 3.79 -5.09 -34.22
CA PHE A 1 4.02 -3.80 -33.55
C PHE A 1 3.70 -3.92 -32.06
N GLN A 2 4.20 -2.98 -31.27
CA GLN A 2 3.94 -2.90 -29.83
C GLN A 2 3.05 -1.70 -29.53
N PHE A 3 2.18 -1.84 -28.56
CA PHE A 3 1.40 -0.73 -28.02
C PHE A 3 1.25 -0.86 -26.51
N ARG A 4 0.92 0.24 -25.86
CA ARG A 4 0.59 0.31 -24.44
C ARG A 4 -0.70 1.09 -24.26
N ILE A 5 -1.61 0.54 -23.45
CA ILE A 5 -2.81 1.23 -23.02
C ILE A 5 -2.60 1.74 -21.58
N THR A 6 -2.93 2.99 -21.33
CA THR A 6 -3.15 3.52 -20.00
C THR A 6 -4.65 3.50 -19.73
N ARG A 7 -5.04 2.93 -18.60
CA ARG A 7 -6.43 2.86 -18.16
C ARG A 7 -6.66 3.77 -16.98
N ASN A 8 -7.87 4.26 -16.84
CA ASN A 8 -8.30 4.88 -15.62
C ASN A 8 -8.32 3.82 -14.49
N SER A 9 -7.74 4.16 -13.37
CA SER A 9 -7.68 3.29 -12.18
C SER A 9 -8.39 3.90 -10.97
N ASP A 10 -9.14 4.97 -11.17
CA ASP A 10 -9.92 5.57 -10.10
C ASP A 10 -11.11 4.68 -9.78
N LEU A 11 -11.40 4.56 -8.49
CA LEU A 11 -12.58 3.87 -8.01
C LEU A 11 -13.70 4.91 -7.89
N TYR A 12 -14.78 4.69 -8.62
CA TYR A 12 -15.95 5.56 -8.57
C TYR A 12 -16.94 5.00 -7.53
N VAL A 13 -16.69 5.34 -6.27
CA VAL A 13 -17.61 5.06 -5.18
C VAL A 13 -18.08 6.40 -4.63
N ASP A 14 -19.38 6.64 -4.63
CA ASP A 14 -19.97 7.81 -4.01
C ASP A 14 -20.17 7.52 -2.52
N ASP A 15 -19.28 8.08 -1.71
CA ASP A 15 -19.24 7.85 -0.26
C ASP A 15 -20.52 8.32 0.43
N GLU A 16 -21.24 9.29 -0.15
CA GLU A 16 -22.46 9.86 0.44
C GLU A 16 -23.71 8.99 0.18
N GLU A 17 -23.70 8.19 -0.90
CA GLU A 17 -24.84 7.36 -1.28
C GLU A 17 -24.73 5.90 -0.78
N VAL A 18 -23.56 5.46 -0.32
CA VAL A 18 -23.28 4.06 0.01
C VAL A 18 -23.41 3.80 1.51
N THR A 19 -24.27 2.84 1.86
CA THR A 19 -24.46 2.43 3.26
C THR A 19 -23.34 1.55 3.81
N ASP A 20 -22.60 0.85 2.95
CA ASP A 20 -21.43 0.03 3.29
C ASP A 20 -20.32 0.25 2.23
N LEU A 21 -19.44 1.21 2.54
CA LEU A 21 -18.29 1.57 1.69
C LEU A 21 -17.38 0.37 1.40
N ARG A 22 -17.21 -0.55 2.34
CA ARG A 22 -16.38 -1.73 2.17
C ARG A 22 -16.93 -2.69 1.12
N GLN A 23 -18.24 -2.92 1.11
CA GLN A 23 -18.88 -3.78 0.10
C GLN A 23 -18.84 -3.14 -1.29
N ALA A 24 -19.10 -1.84 -1.37
CA ALA A 24 -19.03 -1.10 -2.60
C ALA A 24 -17.62 -1.13 -3.21
N LEU A 25 -16.59 -0.87 -2.41
CA LEU A 25 -15.20 -0.95 -2.84
C LEU A 25 -14.80 -2.35 -3.31
N LYS A 26 -15.24 -3.42 -2.64
CA LYS A 26 -14.97 -4.80 -3.09
C LYS A 26 -15.53 -5.08 -4.49
N GLY A 27 -16.69 -4.55 -4.81
CA GLY A 27 -17.29 -4.64 -6.14
C GLY A 27 -16.46 -3.95 -7.21
N GLU A 28 -16.04 -2.73 -6.93
CA GLU A 28 -15.29 -1.89 -7.86
C GLU A 28 -13.82 -2.35 -8.05
N LEU A 29 -13.17 -2.86 -7.01
CA LEU A 29 -11.79 -3.33 -7.07
C LEU A 29 -11.57 -4.40 -8.14
N SER A 30 -12.52 -5.29 -8.33
CA SER A 30 -12.46 -6.33 -9.37
C SER A 30 -12.45 -5.76 -10.78
N GLN A 31 -13.07 -4.59 -10.99
CA GLN A 31 -13.18 -3.91 -12.28
C GLN A 31 -12.00 -2.98 -12.57
N ARG A 32 -11.20 -2.63 -11.58
CA ARG A 32 -10.09 -1.67 -11.69
C ARG A 32 -9.11 -1.99 -12.83
N ASN A 33 -8.82 -3.27 -13.07
CA ASN A 33 -7.94 -3.69 -14.16
C ASN A 33 -8.57 -3.52 -15.55
N TYR A 34 -9.87 -3.29 -15.59
CA TYR A 34 -10.70 -3.16 -16.81
C TYR A 34 -11.27 -1.75 -16.99
N GLY A 35 -10.80 -0.79 -16.20
CA GLY A 35 -11.21 0.60 -16.33
C GLY A 35 -11.03 1.14 -17.75
N ASP A 36 -11.73 2.20 -18.09
CA ASP A 36 -11.71 2.81 -19.43
C ASP A 36 -10.29 3.17 -19.87
N ALA A 37 -9.98 2.88 -21.11
CA ALA A 37 -8.75 3.33 -21.72
C ALA A 37 -8.77 4.86 -21.85
N VAL A 38 -7.69 5.52 -21.45
CA VAL A 38 -7.56 6.99 -21.53
C VAL A 38 -6.39 7.44 -22.40
N ARG A 39 -5.52 6.50 -22.80
CA ARG A 39 -4.35 6.81 -23.62
C ARG A 39 -3.79 5.56 -24.26
N ILE A 40 -3.33 5.69 -25.51
CA ILE A 40 -2.57 4.67 -26.24
C ILE A 40 -1.20 5.20 -26.67
N GLU A 41 -0.16 4.44 -26.41
CA GLU A 41 1.17 4.63 -26.97
C GLU A 41 1.47 3.55 -27.99
N THR A 42 2.02 3.92 -29.14
CA THR A 42 2.43 2.97 -30.17
C THR A 42 3.62 3.49 -30.97
N HIS A 43 4.29 2.60 -31.69
CA HIS A 43 5.40 2.99 -32.57
C HIS A 43 4.87 3.84 -33.73
N LYS A 44 5.64 4.87 -34.13
CA LYS A 44 5.27 5.82 -35.19
C LYS A 44 5.00 5.16 -36.54
N GLU A 45 5.55 3.98 -36.80
CA GLU A 45 5.40 3.24 -38.07
C GLU A 45 4.20 2.26 -38.06
N ILE A 46 3.32 2.37 -37.06
CA ILE A 46 2.08 1.58 -37.08
C ILE A 46 1.25 1.88 -38.33
N SER A 47 0.70 0.84 -38.97
CA SER A 47 -0.17 1.04 -40.09
C SER A 47 -1.48 1.75 -39.69
N SER A 48 -2.04 2.55 -40.61
CA SER A 48 -3.34 3.23 -40.39
C SER A 48 -4.46 2.24 -40.07
N PHE A 49 -4.41 1.05 -40.64
CA PHE A 49 -5.37 0.00 -40.36
C PHE A 49 -5.31 -0.45 -38.90
N CYS A 50 -4.11 -0.80 -38.43
CA CYS A 50 -3.92 -1.22 -37.03
C CYS A 50 -4.22 -0.10 -36.04
N MET A 51 -3.86 1.14 -36.36
CA MET A 51 -4.17 2.30 -35.54
C MET A 51 -5.67 2.47 -35.36
N ASN A 52 -6.40 2.51 -36.49
CA ASN A 52 -7.85 2.69 -36.45
C ASN A 52 -8.55 1.54 -35.71
N TYR A 53 -8.08 0.30 -35.89
CA TYR A 53 -8.59 -0.84 -35.17
C TYR A 53 -8.42 -0.65 -33.63
N LEU A 54 -7.22 -0.29 -33.17
CA LEU A 54 -6.97 -0.07 -31.76
C LEU A 54 -7.79 1.09 -31.17
N LEU A 55 -7.87 2.22 -31.91
CA LEU A 55 -8.66 3.36 -31.44
C LEU A 55 -10.15 2.99 -31.31
N THR A 56 -10.68 2.22 -32.26
CA THR A 56 -12.08 1.75 -32.21
C THR A 56 -12.28 0.78 -31.03
N GLU A 57 -11.40 -0.21 -30.87
CA GLU A 57 -11.49 -1.24 -29.81
C GLU A 57 -11.44 -0.65 -28.42
N PHE A 58 -10.56 0.33 -28.20
CA PHE A 58 -10.38 0.99 -26.92
C PHE A 58 -11.21 2.25 -26.73
N LYS A 59 -12.07 2.60 -27.71
CA LYS A 59 -12.93 3.80 -27.70
C LYS A 59 -12.14 5.10 -27.48
N LEU A 60 -10.97 5.21 -28.11
CA LEU A 60 -10.08 6.36 -28.01
C LEU A 60 -10.14 7.23 -29.26
N GLY A 61 -9.90 8.53 -29.07
CA GLY A 61 -9.69 9.47 -30.16
C GLY A 61 -8.24 9.48 -30.65
N LYS A 62 -7.99 10.20 -31.75
CA LYS A 62 -6.63 10.40 -32.26
C LYS A 62 -5.79 11.25 -31.30
N GLU A 63 -6.43 12.13 -30.56
CA GLU A 63 -5.87 13.00 -29.55
C GLU A 63 -5.28 12.20 -28.36
N ASP A 64 -5.81 11.00 -28.10
CA ASP A 64 -5.35 10.11 -27.04
C ASP A 64 -4.19 9.22 -27.47
N CYS A 65 -3.78 9.34 -28.75
CA CYS A 65 -2.75 8.49 -29.34
C CYS A 65 -1.39 9.19 -29.38
N TYR A 66 -0.39 8.56 -28.77
CA TYR A 66 0.99 9.03 -28.72
C TYR A 66 1.91 8.14 -29.55
N LEU A 67 2.45 8.71 -30.61
CA LEU A 67 3.38 8.05 -31.51
C LEU A 67 4.81 8.19 -31.01
N VAL A 68 5.45 7.09 -30.65
CA VAL A 68 6.83 7.06 -30.16
C VAL A 68 7.80 6.56 -31.22
N ASN A 69 8.97 7.17 -31.27
CA ASN A 69 10.06 6.75 -32.15
C ASN A 69 11.04 5.86 -31.36
N GLY A 70 10.63 4.65 -31.05
CA GLY A 70 11.42 3.72 -30.24
C GLY A 70 10.55 2.69 -29.53
N PRO A 71 11.09 2.00 -28.56
CA PRO A 71 10.33 1.00 -27.80
C PRO A 71 9.20 1.66 -27.00
N VAL A 72 8.06 1.00 -27.01
CA VAL A 72 6.87 1.37 -26.23
C VAL A 72 7.00 0.79 -24.82
N ASN A 73 6.38 1.45 -23.83
CA ASN A 73 6.34 0.99 -22.44
C ASN A 73 7.71 0.91 -21.77
N LEU A 74 8.46 2.00 -21.79
CA LEU A 74 9.75 2.12 -21.12
C LEU A 74 9.67 1.90 -19.60
N GLY A 75 8.48 2.02 -18.99
CA GLY A 75 8.25 1.69 -17.59
C GLY A 75 8.67 0.25 -17.20
N ARG A 76 8.69 -0.69 -18.16
CA ARG A 76 9.22 -2.05 -17.93
C ARG A 76 10.70 -2.10 -17.59
N LEU A 77 11.47 -1.06 -17.96
CA LEU A 77 12.89 -0.98 -17.65
C LEU A 77 13.17 -0.82 -16.14
N ILE A 78 12.16 -0.52 -15.33
CA ILE A 78 12.29 -0.47 -13.87
C ILE A 78 12.77 -1.81 -13.28
N THR A 79 12.50 -2.93 -13.96
CA THR A 79 12.95 -4.25 -13.52
C THR A 79 14.38 -4.60 -13.96
N LEU A 80 14.99 -3.77 -14.84
CA LEU A 80 16.33 -4.03 -15.36
C LEU A 80 17.40 -4.19 -14.27
N PRO A 81 17.40 -3.39 -13.19
CA PRO A 81 18.36 -3.58 -12.11
C PRO A 81 18.32 -4.96 -11.46
N ASP A 82 17.15 -5.60 -11.44
CA ASP A 82 16.97 -6.93 -10.83
C ASP A 82 17.43 -8.05 -11.76
N CYS A 83 17.42 -7.79 -13.07
CA CYS A 83 17.90 -8.73 -14.10
C CYS A 83 19.42 -8.71 -14.27
N VAL A 84 20.12 -7.73 -13.67
CA VAL A 84 21.56 -7.53 -13.87
C VAL A 84 22.33 -7.80 -12.59
N ALA A 85 23.18 -8.84 -12.60
CA ALA A 85 24.08 -9.19 -11.49
C ALA A 85 25.33 -8.29 -11.46
N LYS A 86 25.15 -6.99 -11.24
CA LYS A 86 26.22 -5.98 -11.16
C LYS A 86 26.06 -5.11 -9.90
N PRO A 87 26.52 -5.60 -8.73
CA PRO A 87 26.36 -4.87 -7.45
C PRO A 87 26.99 -3.48 -7.45
N ASN A 88 28.05 -3.28 -8.21
CA ASN A 88 28.76 -2.00 -8.34
C ASN A 88 27.95 -0.91 -9.10
N LEU A 89 26.86 -1.30 -9.78
CA LEU A 89 25.93 -0.37 -10.44
C LEU A 89 24.70 -0.06 -9.59
N LYS A 90 24.64 -0.59 -8.38
CA LYS A 90 23.53 -0.36 -7.44
C LYS A 90 24.03 0.40 -6.22
N PHE A 91 23.17 1.21 -5.64
CA PHE A 91 23.45 1.75 -4.31
C PHE A 91 23.57 0.62 -3.29
N LYS A 92 24.43 0.83 -2.30
CA LYS A 92 24.54 -0.11 -1.18
C LYS A 92 23.19 -0.16 -0.46
N PHE A 93 22.80 -1.36 -0.04
CA PHE A 93 21.60 -1.53 0.78
C PHE A 93 21.75 -0.70 2.06
N PHE A 94 20.75 0.12 2.33
CA PHE A 94 20.67 0.88 3.57
C PHE A 94 19.87 0.07 4.58
N SER A 95 20.44 -0.19 5.76
CA SER A 95 19.76 -0.85 6.86
C SER A 95 19.47 0.20 7.95
N PRO A 96 18.18 0.49 8.22
CA PRO A 96 17.80 1.35 9.35
C PRO A 96 18.37 0.82 10.66
N LYS A 97 18.73 1.72 11.56
CA LYS A 97 19.33 1.35 12.85
C LYS A 97 18.27 1.42 13.95
N TYR A 98 18.35 0.48 14.88
CA TYR A 98 17.65 0.60 16.16
C TYR A 98 18.36 1.68 16.99
N PRO A 99 17.64 2.65 17.60
CA PRO A 99 18.26 3.71 18.39
C PRO A 99 19.10 3.16 19.54
N GLU A 100 20.37 3.59 19.64
CA GLU A 100 21.31 3.07 20.62
C GLU A 100 20.83 3.30 22.07
N TYR A 101 20.23 4.48 22.33
CA TYR A 101 19.73 4.85 23.64
C TYR A 101 18.57 3.96 24.16
N LEU A 102 17.91 3.21 23.26
CA LEU A 102 16.86 2.25 23.62
C LEU A 102 17.40 0.83 23.86
N LYS A 103 18.67 0.56 23.53
CA LYS A 103 19.29 -0.78 23.68
C LYS A 103 19.76 -1.11 25.10
N GLU A 104 19.73 -0.18 26.02
CA GLU A 104 20.31 -0.30 27.35
C GLU A 104 19.53 -1.21 28.32
N GLY A 105 18.69 -2.10 27.81
CA GLY A 105 17.98 -3.10 28.64
C GLY A 105 16.80 -2.55 29.43
N ARG A 106 16.39 -1.32 29.19
CA ARG A 106 15.17 -0.76 29.77
C ARG A 106 13.97 -1.20 28.97
N LEU A 107 12.87 -1.49 29.66
CA LEU A 107 11.58 -1.69 28.98
C LEU A 107 11.15 -0.37 28.33
N LEU A 108 10.65 -0.45 27.10
CA LEU A 108 10.25 0.72 26.31
C LEU A 108 9.27 1.65 27.07
N PHE A 109 8.31 1.07 27.79
CA PHE A 109 7.36 1.84 28.60
C PHE A 109 8.02 2.56 29.78
N ASP A 110 9.05 1.99 30.38
CA ASP A 110 9.77 2.65 31.48
C ASP A 110 10.61 3.81 30.96
N TYR A 111 11.10 3.73 29.72
CA TYR A 111 11.75 4.85 29.06
C TYR A 111 10.73 5.97 28.77
N LEU A 112 9.59 5.63 28.16
CA LEU A 112 8.53 6.58 27.80
C LEU A 112 7.89 7.31 29.00
N LYS A 113 7.95 6.74 30.20
CA LYS A 113 7.53 7.43 31.42
C LYS A 113 8.48 8.58 31.83
N GLN A 114 9.70 8.59 31.30
CA GLN A 114 10.73 9.54 31.68
C GLN A 114 11.02 10.55 30.57
N GLU A 115 11.02 10.10 29.32
CA GLU A 115 11.42 10.88 28.15
C GLU A 115 10.58 10.53 26.92
N ASP A 116 10.39 11.50 26.04
CA ASP A 116 9.80 11.30 24.73
C ASP A 116 10.78 10.59 23.80
N ILE A 117 10.25 9.79 22.88
CA ILE A 117 11.02 9.14 21.82
C ILE A 117 10.71 9.79 20.49
N LEU A 118 11.74 10.35 19.85
CA LEU A 118 11.65 10.86 18.47
C LEU A 118 12.39 9.89 17.54
N LEU A 119 11.70 9.40 16.50
CA LEU A 119 12.25 8.50 15.50
C LEU A 119 12.34 9.20 14.15
N HIS A 120 13.52 9.11 13.52
CA HIS A 120 13.78 9.71 12.21
C HIS A 120 13.82 8.64 11.12
N TYR A 121 12.70 8.41 10.46
CA TYR A 121 12.62 7.49 9.32
C TYR A 121 13.19 8.12 8.04
N PRO A 122 13.83 7.32 7.16
CA PRO A 122 14.09 5.87 7.25
C PRO A 122 15.40 5.49 7.93
N TYR A 123 16.06 6.39 8.65
CA TYR A 123 17.39 6.16 9.24
C TYR A 123 17.32 5.29 10.50
N GLU A 124 16.26 5.45 11.28
CA GLU A 124 15.92 4.57 12.39
C GLU A 124 14.85 3.57 11.99
N CYS A 125 14.88 2.37 12.58
CA CYS A 125 13.97 1.31 12.18
C CYS A 125 12.57 1.48 12.78
N PHE A 126 11.57 0.94 12.07
CA PHE A 126 10.19 0.91 12.54
C PHE A 126 9.95 -0.11 13.66
N ASP A 127 10.95 -0.95 13.96
CA ASP A 127 10.84 -2.00 14.98
C ASP A 127 10.48 -1.44 16.34
N VAL A 128 10.94 -0.22 16.68
CA VAL A 128 10.58 0.48 17.93
C VAL A 128 9.06 0.66 18.06
N VAL A 129 8.39 1.07 16.98
CA VAL A 129 6.91 1.23 16.98
C VAL A 129 6.23 -0.12 17.03
N ALA A 130 6.72 -1.10 16.28
CA ALA A 130 6.20 -2.46 16.32
C ALA A 130 6.33 -3.08 17.72
N GLU A 131 7.47 -2.85 18.39
CA GLU A 131 7.71 -3.26 19.78
C GLU A 131 6.78 -2.54 20.75
N PHE A 132 6.57 -1.23 20.59
CA PHE A 132 5.63 -0.47 21.42
C PHE A 132 4.22 -1.08 21.39
N ILE A 133 3.68 -1.37 20.21
CA ILE A 133 2.35 -1.96 20.09
C ILE A 133 2.33 -3.41 20.58
N ASN A 134 3.40 -4.17 20.33
CA ASN A 134 3.50 -5.53 20.85
C ASN A 134 3.57 -5.55 22.39
N ASN A 135 4.35 -4.66 23.01
CA ASN A 135 4.42 -4.54 24.46
C ASN A 135 3.07 -4.10 25.04
N ALA A 136 2.36 -3.17 24.36
CA ALA A 136 1.01 -2.78 24.76
C ALA A 136 0.03 -3.96 24.70
N ALA A 137 0.15 -4.83 23.69
CA ALA A 137 -0.68 -6.03 23.59
C ALA A 137 -0.38 -7.04 24.73
N GLU A 138 0.88 -7.12 25.19
CA GLU A 138 1.31 -8.06 26.23
C GLU A 138 1.09 -7.54 27.66
N ASP A 139 1.25 -6.23 27.88
CA ASP A 139 1.22 -5.63 29.21
C ASP A 139 -0.20 -5.69 29.82
N LYS A 140 -0.31 -6.29 31.00
CA LYS A 140 -1.58 -6.45 31.74
C LYS A 140 -2.21 -5.13 32.19
N ASP A 141 -1.41 -4.07 32.34
CA ASP A 141 -1.86 -2.77 32.81
C ASP A 141 -2.39 -1.89 31.65
N VAL A 142 -2.17 -2.30 30.39
CA VAL A 142 -2.79 -1.69 29.21
C VAL A 142 -4.18 -2.25 29.01
N VAL A 143 -5.18 -1.40 29.07
CA VAL A 143 -6.61 -1.78 28.94
C VAL A 143 -7.17 -1.56 27.54
N ALA A 144 -6.63 -0.58 26.81
CA ALA A 144 -7.11 -0.23 25.47
C ALA A 144 -5.98 0.20 24.53
N ILE A 145 -6.17 -0.03 23.23
CA ILE A 145 -5.29 0.44 22.15
C ILE A 145 -6.14 1.16 21.09
N PHE A 146 -5.79 2.41 20.77
CA PHE A 146 -6.38 3.20 19.71
C PHE A 146 -5.35 3.43 18.61
N GLN A 147 -5.62 2.95 17.40
CA GLN A 147 -4.67 2.96 16.30
C GLN A 147 -5.29 3.47 15.01
N THR A 148 -4.59 4.40 14.33
CA THR A 148 -4.92 4.80 12.96
C THR A 148 -4.01 4.07 11.98
N ILE A 149 -4.56 3.58 10.87
CA ILE A 149 -3.80 2.83 9.86
C ILE A 149 -4.17 3.34 8.48
N TYR A 150 -3.16 3.83 7.76
CA TYR A 150 -3.28 4.20 6.36
C TYR A 150 -2.79 3.06 5.44
N ARG A 151 -1.59 2.53 5.71
CA ARG A 151 -0.97 1.42 4.97
C ARG A 151 -0.18 0.53 5.90
N THR A 152 -0.35 -0.77 5.77
CA THR A 152 0.34 -1.72 6.64
C THR A 152 0.87 -2.98 5.94
N GLY A 153 0.53 -3.18 4.67
CA GLY A 153 0.86 -4.39 3.91
C GLY A 153 0.10 -5.64 4.37
N SER A 154 0.18 -6.70 3.57
CA SER A 154 -0.58 -7.94 3.81
C SER A 154 -0.04 -8.80 4.96
N THR A 155 1.24 -8.64 5.34
CA THR A 155 1.91 -9.43 6.38
C THR A 155 2.43 -8.56 7.53
N SER A 156 1.56 -7.72 8.08
CA SER A 156 1.94 -6.76 9.11
C SER A 156 2.11 -7.41 10.49
N GLY A 157 3.29 -7.18 11.12
CA GLY A 157 3.53 -7.51 12.52
C GLY A 157 2.65 -6.70 13.46
N LEU A 158 2.43 -5.43 13.15
CA LEU A 158 1.55 -4.52 13.89
C LEU A 158 0.12 -5.06 13.96
N MET A 159 -0.43 -5.52 12.83
CA MET A 159 -1.78 -6.11 12.80
C MET A 159 -1.88 -7.38 13.64
N ARG A 160 -0.83 -8.21 13.66
CA ARG A 160 -0.79 -9.39 14.55
C ARG A 160 -0.79 -8.99 16.03
N SER A 161 -0.09 -7.92 16.39
CA SER A 161 -0.08 -7.42 17.78
C SER A 161 -1.45 -6.89 18.19
N LEU A 162 -2.18 -6.19 17.29
CA LEU A 162 -3.55 -5.74 17.57
C LEU A 162 -4.52 -6.93 17.75
N ILE A 163 -4.44 -7.94 16.90
CA ILE A 163 -5.21 -9.18 17.03
C ILE A 163 -4.91 -9.87 18.38
N ASN A 164 -3.64 -9.94 18.75
CA ASN A 164 -3.24 -10.51 20.05
C ASN A 164 -3.81 -9.72 21.22
N ALA A 165 -3.83 -8.39 21.13
CA ALA A 165 -4.43 -7.54 22.18
C ALA A 165 -5.94 -7.83 22.36
N VAL A 166 -6.70 -7.95 21.26
CA VAL A 166 -8.13 -8.34 21.34
C VAL A 166 -8.30 -9.71 22.00
N ASN A 167 -7.50 -10.70 21.58
CA ASN A 167 -7.54 -12.06 22.13
C ASN A 167 -7.20 -12.09 23.64
N LYS A 168 -6.47 -11.09 24.14
CA LYS A 168 -6.18 -10.91 25.57
C LYS A 168 -7.22 -10.09 26.32
N GLY A 169 -8.32 -9.75 25.66
CA GLY A 169 -9.45 -9.04 26.26
C GLY A 169 -9.26 -7.54 26.38
N LYS A 170 -8.30 -6.95 25.63
CA LYS A 170 -8.13 -5.50 25.56
C LYS A 170 -9.12 -4.87 24.62
N GLU A 171 -9.55 -3.66 24.90
CA GLU A 171 -10.30 -2.84 23.96
C GLU A 171 -9.37 -2.38 22.83
N VAL A 172 -9.72 -2.69 21.58
CA VAL A 172 -8.92 -2.27 20.42
C VAL A 172 -9.82 -1.54 19.44
N THR A 173 -9.52 -0.27 19.21
CA THR A 173 -10.21 0.56 18.21
C THR A 173 -9.23 0.93 17.11
N VAL A 174 -9.58 0.61 15.86
CA VAL A 174 -8.75 0.90 14.69
C VAL A 174 -9.49 1.74 13.69
N ILE A 175 -8.93 2.92 13.37
CA ILE A 175 -9.41 3.73 12.24
C ILE A 175 -8.54 3.39 11.03
N LEU A 176 -9.18 2.81 10.02
CA LEU A 176 -8.51 2.26 8.85
C LEU A 176 -8.97 2.99 7.58
N GLU A 177 -8.02 3.54 6.81
CA GLU A 177 -8.29 4.22 5.54
C GLU A 177 -8.57 3.19 4.45
N LEU A 178 -9.84 3.05 4.05
CA LEU A 178 -10.24 2.07 3.03
C LEU A 178 -9.82 2.47 1.62
N MET A 179 -9.77 3.77 1.32
CA MET A 179 -9.43 4.30 -0.01
C MET A 179 -7.93 4.63 -0.17
N ALA A 180 -7.06 4.04 0.66
CA ALA A 180 -5.61 4.17 0.50
C ALA A 180 -5.20 3.56 -0.85
N ARG A 181 -4.88 4.41 -1.83
CA ARG A 181 -4.65 4.01 -3.23
C ARG A 181 -3.63 2.88 -3.35
N PHE A 182 -4.02 1.80 -4.02
CA PHE A 182 -3.32 0.53 -4.23
C PHE A 182 -3.28 -0.42 -3.01
N ASP A 183 -3.75 0.01 -1.85
CA ASP A 183 -3.83 -0.84 -0.64
C ASP A 183 -5.28 -1.10 -0.22
N GLU A 184 -6.27 -0.71 -1.03
CA GLU A 184 -7.70 -0.81 -0.71
C GLU A 184 -8.08 -2.26 -0.35
N GLU A 185 -7.70 -3.23 -1.18
CA GLU A 185 -8.00 -4.65 -0.93
C GLU A 185 -7.36 -5.14 0.37
N THR A 186 -6.10 -4.78 0.61
CA THR A 186 -5.38 -5.13 1.83
C THR A 186 -6.07 -4.56 3.06
N ASN A 187 -6.45 -3.28 3.01
CA ASN A 187 -7.09 -2.58 4.13
C ASN A 187 -8.50 -3.12 4.40
N ILE A 188 -9.27 -3.40 3.35
CA ILE A 188 -10.60 -4.04 3.47
C ILE A 188 -10.49 -5.42 4.14
N ASN A 189 -9.50 -6.22 3.76
CA ASN A 189 -9.28 -7.54 4.35
C ASN A 189 -8.88 -7.44 5.83
N TRP A 190 -8.06 -6.46 6.20
CA TRP A 190 -7.71 -6.21 7.59
C TRP A 190 -8.90 -5.71 8.41
N ALA A 191 -9.72 -4.81 7.87
CA ALA A 191 -10.94 -4.33 8.53
C ALA A 191 -11.87 -5.50 8.85
N SER A 192 -12.15 -6.37 7.86
CA SER A 192 -12.98 -7.55 8.06
C SER A 192 -12.43 -8.47 9.16
N LYS A 193 -11.11 -8.72 9.13
CA LYS A 193 -10.47 -9.61 10.11
C LYS A 193 -10.47 -9.04 11.53
N LEU A 194 -10.32 -7.73 11.69
CA LEU A 194 -10.38 -7.07 13.00
C LEU A 194 -11.79 -7.10 13.57
N GLU A 195 -12.81 -6.84 12.75
CA GLU A 195 -14.22 -6.92 13.17
C GLU A 195 -14.59 -8.34 13.59
N GLU A 196 -14.18 -9.38 12.83
CA GLU A 196 -14.47 -10.79 13.15
C GLU A 196 -13.98 -11.21 14.54
N ILE A 197 -12.92 -10.62 15.02
CA ILE A 197 -12.34 -10.93 16.35
C ILE A 197 -12.83 -9.99 17.45
N GLY A 198 -13.67 -9.00 17.13
CA GLY A 198 -14.28 -8.09 18.10
C GLY A 198 -13.53 -6.78 18.33
N ALA A 199 -12.63 -6.35 17.43
CA ALA A 199 -12.10 -4.98 17.43
C ALA A 199 -13.16 -4.00 16.89
N HIS A 200 -13.07 -2.74 17.31
CA HIS A 200 -13.90 -1.63 16.83
C HIS A 200 -13.21 -0.84 15.73
#